data_557b9c5b5d9215e83c9ac510502c3cc7
#
_entry.id   557b9c5b5d9215e83c9ac510502c3cc7
#
_cell.length_a   1.000
_cell.length_b   1.000
_cell.length_c   1.000
_cell.angle_alpha   90.00
_cell.angle_beta   90.00
_cell.angle_gamma   90.00
#
_symmetry.space_group_name_H-M   'P 1'
#
loop_
_entity.id
_entity.type
_entity.pdbx_description
1 polymer ?
#
loop_
_entity_poly.entity_id
_entity_poly.type
_entity_poly.pdbx_seq_one_letter_code
_entity_poly.pdbx_strand_id
1 'polypeptide(L)'
;MAEGKYVIAYDIGTTGVKTCIFSISDRIELVAAHSEGYKLYVMPNGGAEQDPDEWWDAMRTCTNQVMKKSKINKKKISGISFCSQMQGVVLVDKDAKAVRRAFSYMDQRATQELKDGMGGAPQIAGGNAVKVLKSLAITGAAPLSVKDPIWKYKWTQNNEPQNFSKVYKWLDVKEYLIARMTGEFVMTHDSAFSTMIYDIKKKTWSKQMCDMLGVDMNHLAKIVKSTDKVGELTEKAAKELGLEEGTAVFGGGGDASLIGVGAGAVELGDTHIYQGTSGWVSTVVDKSIVDTASMIAAIVGAKDGYYNYFAELETAGKCVEWVKDHLALDEIDVYLDKSHDLRRGKGDIEKVYTNLFEYMAAVISEVPAGSNGVIFTPWLHGNRCPFED
;
A
#
# COMPACT_ATOMS: atom_id res chain seq x y z
N MET A 1 -27.16 -25.12 -9.94
CA MET A 1 -26.38 -23.90 -9.69
C MET A 1 -25.08 -24.34 -9.06
N ALA A 2 -23.92 -24.02 -9.67
CA ALA A 2 -22.64 -24.34 -9.07
C ALA A 2 -22.59 -23.70 -7.68
N GLU A 3 -22.18 -24.46 -6.66
CA GLU A 3 -22.03 -23.92 -5.32
C GLU A 3 -20.99 -22.80 -5.37
N GLY A 4 -21.42 -21.56 -5.07
CA GLY A 4 -20.55 -20.38 -5.11
C GLY A 4 -19.36 -20.56 -4.17
N LYS A 5 -18.15 -20.33 -4.70
CA LYS A 5 -16.95 -20.23 -3.89
C LYS A 5 -16.89 -18.84 -3.27
N TYR A 6 -16.40 -18.75 -2.04
CA TYR A 6 -16.21 -17.46 -1.36
C TYR A 6 -14.74 -17.26 -1.06
N VAL A 7 -14.30 -16.01 -1.13
CA VAL A 7 -12.95 -15.60 -0.75
C VAL A 7 -13.01 -14.44 0.23
N ILE A 8 -12.04 -14.40 1.13
CA ILE A 8 -11.82 -13.26 2.00
C ILE A 8 -10.66 -12.45 1.45
N ALA A 9 -10.86 -11.15 1.29
CA ALA A 9 -9.82 -10.19 0.95
C ALA A 9 -9.62 -9.20 2.10
N TYR A 10 -8.37 -9.03 2.52
CA TYR A 10 -7.96 -8.02 3.47
C TYR A 10 -7.25 -6.89 2.75
N ASP A 11 -7.62 -5.66 3.08
CA ASP A 11 -6.90 -4.45 2.70
C ASP A 11 -6.31 -3.81 3.97
N ILE A 12 -5.00 -3.94 4.13
CA ILE A 12 -4.28 -3.49 5.32
C ILE A 12 -3.68 -2.12 5.03
N GLY A 13 -4.44 -1.07 5.30
CA GLY A 13 -4.03 0.32 5.05
C GLY A 13 -3.16 0.91 6.15
N THR A 14 -2.90 2.22 6.08
CA THR A 14 -2.06 2.92 7.08
C THR A 14 -2.75 3.09 8.42
N THR A 15 -4.07 3.26 8.45
CA THR A 15 -4.83 3.58 9.66
C THR A 15 -5.90 2.57 10.02
N GLY A 16 -6.03 1.50 9.25
CA GLY A 16 -7.06 0.49 9.48
C GLY A 16 -7.06 -0.61 8.45
N VAL A 17 -7.74 -1.68 8.77
CA VAL A 17 -7.99 -2.81 7.89
C VAL A 17 -9.44 -2.77 7.38
N LYS A 18 -9.61 -3.07 6.11
CA LYS A 18 -10.89 -3.39 5.50
C LYS A 18 -10.90 -4.87 5.15
N THR A 19 -11.95 -5.57 5.53
CA THR A 19 -12.15 -6.99 5.22
C THR A 19 -13.40 -7.15 4.40
N CYS A 20 -13.28 -7.85 3.29
CA CYS A 20 -14.38 -8.12 2.38
C CYS A 20 -14.54 -9.63 2.15
N ILE A 21 -15.78 -10.09 2.03
CA ILE A 21 -16.10 -11.41 1.50
C ILE A 21 -16.69 -11.22 0.11
N PHE A 22 -16.14 -11.91 -0.86
CA PHE A 22 -16.63 -11.95 -2.23
C PHE A 22 -17.17 -13.35 -2.55
N SER A 23 -18.28 -13.42 -3.28
CA SER A 23 -18.69 -14.63 -3.98
C SER A 23 -18.05 -14.66 -5.37
N ILE A 24 -17.60 -15.83 -5.78
CA ILE A 24 -17.01 -16.06 -7.09
C ILE A 24 -17.87 -17.09 -7.83
N SER A 25 -18.53 -16.61 -8.88
CA SER A 25 -19.28 -17.40 -9.83
C SER A 25 -18.93 -16.89 -11.25
N ASP A 26 -19.93 -16.63 -12.08
CA ASP A 26 -19.77 -15.93 -13.36
C ASP A 26 -19.37 -14.44 -13.15
N ARG A 27 -19.60 -13.94 -11.95
CA ARG A 27 -19.24 -12.59 -11.50
C ARG A 27 -18.60 -12.65 -10.12
N ILE A 28 -17.82 -11.62 -9.81
CA ILE A 28 -17.30 -11.37 -8.46
C ILE A 28 -18.25 -10.36 -7.81
N GLU A 29 -18.86 -10.76 -6.71
CA GLU A 29 -19.83 -9.92 -6.00
C GLU A 29 -19.44 -9.73 -4.54
N LEU A 30 -19.49 -8.49 -4.06
CA LEU A 30 -19.27 -8.17 -2.65
C LEU A 30 -20.46 -8.64 -1.80
N VAL A 31 -20.20 -9.56 -0.88
CA VAL A 31 -21.23 -10.13 0.01
C VAL A 31 -21.28 -9.38 1.35
N ALA A 32 -20.14 -9.09 1.92
CA ALA A 32 -20.04 -8.37 3.19
C ALA A 32 -18.71 -7.63 3.28
N ALA A 33 -18.72 -6.50 3.96
CA ALA A 33 -17.53 -5.73 4.29
C ALA A 33 -17.60 -5.18 5.72
N HIS A 34 -16.43 -5.03 6.33
CA HIS A 34 -16.24 -4.34 7.60
C HIS A 34 -14.85 -3.70 7.65
N SER A 35 -14.74 -2.60 8.37
CA SER A 35 -13.47 -1.90 8.58
C SER A 35 -13.26 -1.68 10.08
N GLU A 36 -12.00 -1.76 10.49
CA GLU A 36 -11.55 -1.52 11.86
C GLU A 36 -10.26 -0.71 11.83
N GLY A 37 -10.15 0.28 12.73
CA GLY A 37 -8.99 1.15 12.82
C GLY A 37 -7.92 0.59 13.76
N TYR A 38 -6.68 1.05 13.58
CA TYR A 38 -5.56 0.86 14.49
C TYR A 38 -4.65 2.09 14.49
N LYS A 39 -3.72 2.13 15.44
CA LYS A 39 -2.91 3.32 15.68
C LYS A 39 -1.71 3.41 14.74
N LEU A 40 -1.39 4.62 14.33
CA LEU A 40 -0.10 5.02 13.80
C LEU A 40 0.61 5.85 14.88
N TYR A 41 1.78 5.36 15.33
CA TYR A 41 2.59 6.02 16.36
C TYR A 41 3.63 6.93 15.70
N VAL A 42 3.36 8.22 15.69
CA VAL A 42 4.27 9.23 15.13
C VAL A 42 5.08 9.86 16.24
N MET A 43 6.40 9.98 16.04
CA MET A 43 7.35 10.46 17.03
C MET A 43 8.03 11.76 16.57
N PRO A 44 8.42 12.65 17.51
CA PRO A 44 9.05 13.93 17.16
C PRO A 44 10.35 13.81 16.36
N ASN A 45 11.05 12.67 16.46
CA ASN A 45 12.31 12.40 15.74
C ASN A 45 12.11 11.92 14.29
N GLY A 46 10.90 12.04 13.73
CA GLY A 46 10.56 11.54 12.41
C GLY A 46 10.19 10.06 12.37
N GLY A 47 10.11 9.40 13.52
CA GLY A 47 9.65 8.01 13.64
C GLY A 47 8.16 7.87 13.34
N ALA A 48 7.80 6.79 12.63
CA ALA A 48 6.42 6.39 12.40
C ALA A 48 6.32 4.86 12.47
N GLU A 49 5.61 4.37 13.47
CA GLU A 49 5.52 2.94 13.77
C GLU A 49 4.08 2.47 13.89
N GLN A 50 3.90 1.17 13.71
CA GLN A 50 2.63 0.49 13.94
C GLN A 50 2.88 -0.77 14.77
N ASP A 51 1.88 -1.16 15.56
CA ASP A 51 1.96 -2.41 16.33
C ASP A 51 1.37 -3.55 15.50
N PRO A 52 2.17 -4.59 15.13
CA PRO A 52 1.67 -5.71 14.34
C PRO A 52 0.58 -6.54 15.05
N ASP A 53 0.48 -6.49 16.36
CA ASP A 53 -0.60 -7.13 17.10
C ASP A 53 -1.91 -6.37 16.95
N GLU A 54 -1.88 -5.03 16.85
CA GLU A 54 -3.08 -4.24 16.54
C GLU A 54 -3.64 -4.57 15.13
N TRP A 55 -2.77 -4.84 14.15
CA TRP A 55 -3.23 -5.30 12.82
C TRP A 55 -3.98 -6.62 12.90
N TRP A 56 -3.42 -7.58 13.65
CA TRP A 56 -4.03 -8.88 13.84
C TRP A 56 -5.38 -8.80 14.56
N ASP A 57 -5.47 -8.01 15.61
CA ASP A 57 -6.69 -7.81 16.38
C ASP A 57 -7.79 -7.13 15.55
N ALA A 58 -7.44 -6.15 14.75
CA ALA A 58 -8.35 -5.51 13.82
C ALA A 58 -8.83 -6.49 12.73
N MET A 59 -7.92 -7.29 12.14
CA MET A 59 -8.29 -8.35 11.20
C MET A 59 -9.23 -9.37 11.83
N ARG A 60 -8.94 -9.83 13.05
CA ARG A 60 -9.80 -10.76 13.80
C ARG A 60 -11.20 -10.18 14.01
N THR A 61 -11.28 -8.93 14.45
CA THR A 61 -12.55 -8.21 14.62
C THR A 61 -13.31 -8.14 13.32
N CYS A 62 -12.68 -7.67 12.24
CA CYS A 62 -13.29 -7.56 10.92
C CYS A 62 -13.78 -8.92 10.39
N THR A 63 -12.96 -9.97 10.50
CA THR A 63 -13.31 -11.31 10.02
C THR A 63 -14.55 -11.82 10.72
N ASN A 64 -14.62 -11.72 12.05
CA ASN A 64 -15.80 -12.11 12.81
C ASN A 64 -17.05 -11.32 12.41
N GLN A 65 -16.91 -10.01 12.14
CA GLN A 65 -18.03 -9.16 11.73
C GLN A 65 -18.52 -9.51 10.32
N VAL A 66 -17.64 -9.72 9.34
CA VAL A 66 -18.07 -10.09 7.98
C VAL A 66 -18.66 -11.50 7.93
N MET A 67 -18.12 -12.46 8.69
CA MET A 67 -18.71 -13.79 8.83
C MET A 67 -20.10 -13.75 9.45
N LYS A 68 -20.28 -12.94 10.50
CA LYS A 68 -21.61 -12.75 11.14
C LYS A 68 -22.61 -12.08 10.18
N LYS A 69 -22.19 -11.05 9.45
CA LYS A 69 -23.02 -10.32 8.48
C LYS A 69 -23.45 -11.21 7.31
N SER A 70 -22.50 -11.94 6.73
CA SER A 70 -22.74 -12.77 5.55
C SER A 70 -23.51 -14.05 5.85
N LYS A 71 -23.42 -14.56 7.08
CA LYS A 71 -23.98 -15.87 7.51
C LYS A 71 -23.47 -17.06 6.69
N ILE A 72 -22.31 -16.89 6.01
CA ILE A 72 -21.70 -17.94 5.20
C ILE A 72 -21.07 -18.99 6.12
N ASN A 73 -21.23 -20.26 5.76
CA ASN A 73 -20.52 -21.33 6.44
C ASN A 73 -19.00 -21.20 6.14
N LYS A 74 -18.18 -21.15 7.20
CA LYS A 74 -16.73 -20.99 7.10
C LYS A 74 -16.06 -22.02 6.18
N LYS A 75 -16.61 -23.25 6.05
CA LYS A 75 -16.16 -24.30 5.14
C LYS A 75 -16.30 -23.94 3.66
N LYS A 76 -17.10 -22.92 3.32
CA LYS A 76 -17.25 -22.42 1.96
C LYS A 76 -16.25 -21.33 1.59
N ILE A 77 -15.42 -20.88 2.53
CA ILE A 77 -14.32 -19.96 2.25
C ILE A 77 -13.19 -20.75 1.59
N SER A 78 -12.97 -20.52 0.31
CA SER A 78 -11.99 -21.25 -0.52
C SER A 78 -10.59 -20.67 -0.44
N GLY A 79 -10.45 -19.40 0.02
CA GLY A 79 -9.15 -18.77 0.10
C GLY A 79 -9.16 -17.39 0.73
N ILE A 80 -7.97 -16.95 1.10
CA ILE A 80 -7.66 -15.67 1.71
C ILE A 80 -6.59 -14.99 0.87
N SER A 81 -6.76 -13.69 0.58
CA SER A 81 -5.76 -12.87 -0.10
C SER A 81 -5.67 -11.47 0.50
N PHE A 82 -4.62 -10.73 0.13
CA PHE A 82 -4.28 -9.44 0.72
C PHE A 82 -4.03 -8.36 -0.32
N CYS A 83 -4.48 -7.16 0.00
CA CYS A 83 -3.94 -5.89 -0.43
C CYS A 83 -3.33 -5.22 0.81
N SER A 84 -2.18 -4.56 0.71
CA SER A 84 -1.63 -3.86 1.88
C SER A 84 -0.84 -2.62 1.50
N GLN A 85 -0.73 -1.68 2.45
CA GLN A 85 0.32 -0.67 2.40
C GLN A 85 1.67 -1.33 2.16
N MET A 86 2.56 -0.63 1.48
CA MET A 86 3.90 -1.12 1.10
C MET A 86 5.00 -0.41 1.87
N GLN A 87 6.23 -0.91 1.74
CA GLN A 87 7.44 -0.31 2.34
C GLN A 87 7.43 -0.29 3.88
N GLY A 88 6.60 -1.11 4.50
CA GLY A 88 6.72 -1.42 5.91
C GLY A 88 7.94 -2.29 6.19
N VAL A 89 8.46 -2.23 7.43
CA VAL A 89 9.54 -3.12 7.86
C VAL A 89 9.11 -3.82 9.13
N VAL A 90 8.84 -5.11 9.01
CA VAL A 90 8.49 -5.99 10.12
C VAL A 90 9.59 -7.02 10.30
N LEU A 91 10.39 -6.85 11.34
CA LEU A 91 11.45 -7.79 11.69
C LEU A 91 10.88 -8.82 12.67
N VAL A 92 10.99 -10.11 12.35
CA VAL A 92 10.36 -11.18 13.10
C VAL A 92 11.38 -12.23 13.55
N ASP A 93 11.05 -12.90 14.64
CA ASP A 93 11.75 -14.10 15.11
C ASP A 93 11.25 -15.37 14.37
N LYS A 94 11.76 -16.54 14.80
CA LYS A 94 11.42 -17.85 14.21
C LYS A 94 9.96 -18.26 14.39
N ASP A 95 9.29 -17.68 15.37
CA ASP A 95 7.89 -17.97 15.69
C ASP A 95 6.94 -16.93 15.03
N ALA A 96 7.43 -16.19 14.02
CA ALA A 96 6.72 -15.10 13.35
C ALA A 96 6.26 -13.98 14.30
N LYS A 97 6.91 -13.81 15.45
CA LYS A 97 6.64 -12.73 16.37
C LYS A 97 7.50 -11.53 16.02
N ALA A 98 6.91 -10.36 15.93
CA ALA A 98 7.64 -9.12 15.69
C ALA A 98 8.59 -8.83 16.86
N VAL A 99 9.87 -8.59 16.57
CA VAL A 99 10.90 -8.29 17.58
C VAL A 99 10.82 -6.85 18.10
N ARG A 100 10.08 -6.01 17.39
CA ARG A 100 9.75 -4.62 17.72
C ARG A 100 8.49 -4.20 16.97
N ARG A 101 7.96 -2.99 17.26
CA ARG A 101 6.93 -2.38 16.40
C ARG A 101 7.46 -2.25 14.98
N ALA A 102 6.57 -2.44 14.02
CA ALA A 102 6.87 -2.29 12.60
C ALA A 102 7.13 -0.82 12.25
N PHE A 103 8.09 -0.55 11.38
CA PHE A 103 8.20 0.76 10.76
C PHE A 103 7.12 0.93 9.70
N SER A 104 6.45 2.06 9.72
CA SER A 104 5.61 2.51 8.61
C SER A 104 6.48 3.01 7.44
N TYR A 105 5.91 3.06 6.23
CA TYR A 105 6.55 3.72 5.08
C TYR A 105 6.86 5.20 5.35
N MET A 106 6.14 5.84 6.26
CA MET A 106 6.30 7.25 6.63
C MET A 106 7.54 7.53 7.50
N ASP A 107 8.15 6.50 8.07
CA ASP A 107 9.29 6.64 9.00
C ASP A 107 10.51 7.25 8.31
N GLN A 108 11.07 8.31 8.92
CA GLN A 108 12.18 9.10 8.36
C GLN A 108 13.40 9.18 9.29
N ARG A 109 13.49 8.37 10.35
CA ARG A 109 14.56 8.50 11.34
C ARG A 109 15.91 7.97 10.88
N ALA A 110 15.99 7.17 9.82
CA ALA A 110 17.20 6.48 9.37
C ALA A 110 18.13 7.36 8.49
N THR A 111 18.25 8.66 8.81
CA THR A 111 19.04 9.63 8.03
C THR A 111 20.53 9.31 8.05
N GLN A 112 21.07 8.82 9.18
CA GLN A 112 22.49 8.47 9.28
C GLN A 112 22.79 7.22 8.47
N GLU A 113 21.92 6.22 8.52
CA GLU A 113 22.05 4.97 7.78
C GLU A 113 22.07 5.20 6.26
N LEU A 114 21.24 6.12 5.77
CA LEU A 114 21.25 6.54 4.36
C LEU A 114 22.59 7.20 4.00
N LYS A 115 23.08 8.15 4.83
CA LYS A 115 24.36 8.83 4.59
C LYS A 115 25.52 7.83 4.56
N ASP A 116 25.55 6.91 5.49
CA ASP A 116 26.60 5.88 5.60
C ASP A 116 26.50 4.86 4.45
N GLY A 117 25.28 4.47 4.09
CA GLY A 117 25.00 3.49 3.05
C GLY A 117 25.23 4.02 1.65
N MET A 118 24.77 5.21 1.33
CA MET A 118 24.82 5.79 -0.03
C MET A 118 25.79 6.96 -0.16
N GLY A 119 26.39 7.47 0.91
CA GLY A 119 27.34 8.59 0.85
C GLY A 119 28.66 8.26 0.17
N GLY A 120 29.46 9.30 -0.08
CA GLY A 120 30.81 9.24 -0.67
C GLY A 120 30.90 9.93 -2.03
N ALA A 121 32.12 10.24 -2.44
CA ALA A 121 32.41 10.89 -3.73
C ALA A 121 32.81 9.86 -4.80
N PRO A 122 32.59 10.14 -6.10
CA PRO A 122 31.81 11.26 -6.65
C PRO A 122 30.30 11.07 -6.41
N GLN A 123 29.55 12.15 -6.40
CA GLN A 123 28.12 12.12 -6.12
C GLN A 123 27.25 12.35 -7.37
N ILE A 124 26.11 11.66 -7.42
CA ILE A 124 25.02 11.89 -8.36
C ILE A 124 23.69 11.77 -7.58
N ALA A 125 22.78 12.67 -7.79
CA ALA A 125 21.47 12.69 -7.11
C ALA A 125 21.56 12.54 -5.56
N GLY A 126 22.58 13.17 -4.94
CA GLY A 126 22.80 13.10 -3.48
C GLY A 126 23.46 11.83 -2.94
N GLY A 127 23.74 10.84 -3.79
CA GLY A 127 24.41 9.60 -3.41
C GLY A 127 25.72 9.35 -4.15
N ASN A 128 26.53 8.38 -3.68
CA ASN A 128 27.73 7.94 -4.38
C ASN A 128 27.38 7.41 -5.77
N ALA A 129 27.99 7.99 -6.82
CA ALA A 129 27.63 7.71 -8.21
C ALA A 129 27.71 6.22 -8.58
N VAL A 130 28.74 5.51 -8.08
CA VAL A 130 28.90 4.07 -8.35
C VAL A 130 27.79 3.26 -7.71
N LYS A 131 27.43 3.58 -6.46
CA LYS A 131 26.33 2.90 -5.75
C LYS A 131 24.99 3.19 -6.40
N VAL A 132 24.71 4.44 -6.77
CA VAL A 132 23.48 4.85 -7.47
C VAL A 132 23.32 4.13 -8.80
N LEU A 133 24.35 4.18 -9.67
CA LEU A 133 24.29 3.52 -10.98
C LEU A 133 24.15 2.01 -10.85
N LYS A 134 24.83 1.40 -9.88
CA LYS A 134 24.71 -0.03 -9.60
C LYS A 134 23.30 -0.39 -9.12
N SER A 135 22.72 0.40 -8.22
CA SER A 135 21.34 0.21 -7.75
C SER A 135 20.36 0.29 -8.92
N LEU A 136 20.41 1.35 -9.72
CA LEU A 136 19.53 1.51 -10.90
C LEU A 136 19.65 0.33 -11.88
N ALA A 137 20.89 -0.15 -12.13
CA ALA A 137 21.09 -1.26 -13.05
C ALA A 137 20.53 -2.61 -12.56
N ILE A 138 20.50 -2.84 -11.24
CA ILE A 138 20.07 -4.09 -10.61
C ILE A 138 18.60 -4.04 -10.22
N THR A 139 18.19 -3.00 -9.51
CA THR A 139 16.87 -2.92 -8.90
C THR A 139 15.87 -2.07 -9.69
N GLY A 140 16.34 -1.27 -10.65
CA GLY A 140 15.50 -0.28 -11.34
C GLY A 140 15.22 0.98 -10.52
N ALA A 141 15.74 1.06 -9.29
CA ALA A 141 15.60 2.21 -8.40
C ALA A 141 16.91 2.39 -7.58
N ALA A 142 17.12 3.56 -7.00
CA ALA A 142 18.22 3.79 -6.07
C ALA A 142 17.68 4.18 -4.69
N PRO A 143 18.20 3.58 -3.59
CA PRO A 143 17.72 3.85 -2.24
C PRO A 143 18.24 5.20 -1.74
N LEU A 144 17.69 6.30 -2.25
CA LEU A 144 18.09 7.67 -1.94
C LEU A 144 17.11 8.39 -0.99
N SER A 145 15.97 7.78 -0.72
CA SER A 145 15.01 8.32 0.27
C SER A 145 15.28 7.73 1.66
N VAL A 146 15.25 8.59 2.68
CA VAL A 146 15.30 8.15 4.08
C VAL A 146 14.14 7.21 4.43
N LYS A 147 13.05 7.26 3.67
CA LYS A 147 11.85 6.42 3.82
C LYS A 147 12.04 5.00 3.28
N ASP A 148 13.11 4.73 2.52
CA ASP A 148 13.31 3.40 1.92
C ASP A 148 13.50 2.32 2.99
N PRO A 149 12.87 1.13 2.82
CA PRO A 149 12.85 0.07 3.83
C PRO A 149 14.24 -0.41 4.27
N ILE A 150 15.21 -0.40 3.35
CA ILE A 150 16.58 -0.81 3.66
C ILE A 150 17.20 0.01 4.81
N TRP A 151 16.89 1.31 4.90
CA TRP A 151 17.48 2.15 5.94
C TRP A 151 16.85 1.90 7.31
N LYS A 152 15.57 1.51 7.36
CA LYS A 152 14.88 1.11 8.59
C LYS A 152 15.43 -0.23 9.13
N TYR A 153 15.74 -1.17 8.24
CA TYR A 153 16.47 -2.39 8.60
C TYR A 153 17.84 -2.07 9.18
N LYS A 154 18.62 -1.20 8.52
CA LYS A 154 19.94 -0.75 9.01
C LYS A 154 19.83 0.02 10.31
N TRP A 155 18.83 0.87 10.45
CA TRP A 155 18.59 1.60 11.69
C TRP A 155 18.39 0.64 12.87
N THR A 156 17.60 -0.42 12.70
CA THR A 156 17.43 -1.42 13.75
C THR A 156 18.73 -2.12 14.08
N GLN A 157 19.53 -2.47 13.08
CA GLN A 157 20.85 -3.08 13.27
C GLN A 157 21.78 -2.21 14.13
N ASN A 158 21.78 -0.89 13.89
CA ASN A 158 22.68 0.05 14.55
C ASN A 158 22.16 0.50 15.92
N ASN A 159 20.85 0.74 16.05
CA ASN A 159 20.27 1.40 17.22
C ASN A 159 19.58 0.43 18.19
N GLU A 160 19.17 -0.75 17.71
CA GLU A 160 18.52 -1.78 18.54
C GLU A 160 19.19 -3.17 18.38
N PRO A 161 20.51 -3.31 18.64
CA PRO A 161 21.24 -4.55 18.36
C PRO A 161 20.69 -5.76 19.13
N GLN A 162 20.10 -5.55 20.31
CA GLN A 162 19.47 -6.63 21.08
C GLN A 162 18.19 -7.16 20.43
N ASN A 163 17.39 -6.30 19.77
CA ASN A 163 16.25 -6.72 18.98
C ASN A 163 16.72 -7.33 17.67
N PHE A 164 17.70 -6.71 17.02
CA PHE A 164 18.25 -7.16 15.75
C PHE A 164 18.85 -8.58 15.84
N SER A 165 19.47 -8.93 16.96
CA SER A 165 20.03 -10.28 17.17
C SER A 165 18.99 -11.40 17.21
N LYS A 166 17.70 -11.07 17.38
CA LYS A 166 16.58 -12.01 17.38
C LYS A 166 15.95 -12.18 15.99
N VAL A 167 16.34 -11.33 15.02
CA VAL A 167 15.72 -11.33 13.68
C VAL A 167 16.00 -12.65 12.97
N TYR A 168 14.93 -13.29 12.57
CA TYR A 168 14.95 -14.45 11.68
C TYR A 168 14.61 -14.05 10.26
N LYS A 169 13.56 -13.20 10.07
CA LYS A 169 13.16 -12.70 8.76
C LYS A 169 12.79 -11.22 8.80
N TRP A 170 13.05 -10.56 7.68
CA TRP A 170 12.52 -9.24 7.34
C TRP A 170 11.34 -9.43 6.39
N LEU A 171 10.17 -8.95 6.81
CA LEU A 171 8.90 -9.02 6.09
C LEU A 171 8.34 -7.61 5.86
N ASP A 172 7.41 -7.48 4.91
CA ASP A 172 6.52 -6.33 4.83
C ASP A 172 5.19 -6.67 5.55
N VAL A 173 4.23 -5.77 5.52
CA VAL A 173 3.00 -5.83 6.33
C VAL A 173 2.17 -7.09 6.08
N LYS A 174 1.81 -7.36 4.82
CA LYS A 174 1.00 -8.55 4.50
C LYS A 174 1.77 -9.84 4.71
N GLU A 175 3.07 -9.85 4.42
CA GLU A 175 3.90 -11.02 4.61
C GLU A 175 4.04 -11.43 6.08
N TYR A 176 4.06 -10.44 6.98
CA TYR A 176 3.96 -10.71 8.42
C TYR A 176 2.64 -11.39 8.78
N LEU A 177 1.52 -10.90 8.25
CA LEU A 177 0.20 -11.48 8.50
C LEU A 177 0.07 -12.89 7.89
N ILE A 178 0.64 -13.10 6.70
CA ILE A 178 0.75 -14.42 6.07
C ILE A 178 1.57 -15.37 6.96
N ALA A 179 2.73 -14.93 7.43
CA ALA A 179 3.56 -15.75 8.31
C ALA A 179 2.84 -16.11 9.62
N ARG A 180 2.10 -15.18 10.20
CA ARG A 180 1.29 -15.42 11.41
C ARG A 180 0.12 -16.38 11.15
N MET A 181 -0.45 -16.38 9.94
CA MET A 181 -1.53 -17.29 9.55
C MET A 181 -1.05 -18.70 9.26
N THR A 182 0.09 -18.83 8.58
CA THR A 182 0.51 -20.08 7.93
C THR A 182 1.79 -20.68 8.49
N GLY A 183 2.61 -19.88 9.16
CA GLY A 183 3.97 -20.25 9.53
C GLY A 183 4.99 -20.13 8.39
N GLU A 184 4.56 -19.69 7.18
CA GLU A 184 5.42 -19.57 6.00
C GLU A 184 5.99 -18.16 5.86
N PHE A 185 7.31 -18.07 5.72
CA PHE A 185 8.02 -16.80 5.53
C PHE A 185 8.27 -16.55 4.05
N VAL A 186 7.37 -15.82 3.43
CA VAL A 186 7.39 -15.50 2.00
C VAL A 186 7.37 -14.00 1.80
N MET A 187 7.72 -13.55 0.58
CA MET A 187 7.57 -12.15 0.14
C MET A 187 7.20 -12.14 -1.34
N THR A 188 6.21 -11.36 -1.71
CA THR A 188 5.81 -11.24 -3.12
C THR A 188 6.80 -10.37 -3.90
N HIS A 189 6.84 -10.52 -5.23
CA HIS A 189 7.78 -9.80 -6.07
C HIS A 189 7.67 -8.28 -5.92
N ASP A 190 6.48 -7.72 -5.78
CA ASP A 190 6.24 -6.30 -5.59
C ASP A 190 6.73 -5.80 -4.23
N SER A 191 6.47 -6.53 -3.14
CA SER A 191 7.04 -6.21 -1.82
C SER A 191 8.56 -6.36 -1.80
N ALA A 192 9.10 -7.40 -2.44
CA ALA A 192 10.55 -7.59 -2.57
C ALA A 192 11.21 -6.44 -3.33
N PHE A 193 10.57 -5.96 -4.41
CA PHE A 193 11.03 -4.80 -5.17
C PHE A 193 11.15 -3.56 -4.28
N SER A 194 10.17 -3.30 -3.44
CA SER A 194 10.15 -2.11 -2.57
C SER A 194 11.27 -2.08 -1.53
N THR A 195 11.94 -3.21 -1.25
CA THR A 195 13.05 -3.29 -0.30
C THR A 195 14.35 -2.64 -0.78
N MET A 196 14.46 -2.31 -2.07
CA MET A 196 15.67 -1.77 -2.75
C MET A 196 16.84 -2.75 -2.85
N ILE A 197 16.63 -4.05 -2.64
CA ILE A 197 17.66 -5.10 -2.75
C ILE A 197 17.25 -6.26 -3.69
N TYR A 198 16.16 -6.11 -4.40
CA TYR A 198 15.63 -7.07 -5.35
C TYR A 198 16.22 -6.85 -6.75
N ASP A 199 16.73 -7.93 -7.38
CA ASP A 199 17.18 -7.90 -8.79
C ASP A 199 15.95 -8.02 -9.71
N ILE A 200 15.56 -6.90 -10.30
CA ILE A 200 14.32 -6.81 -11.11
C ILE A 200 14.38 -7.67 -12.38
N LYS A 201 15.60 -7.94 -12.90
CA LYS A 201 15.80 -8.76 -14.11
C LYS A 201 15.79 -10.25 -13.78
N LYS A 202 16.47 -10.63 -12.68
CA LYS A 202 16.56 -12.02 -12.23
C LYS A 202 15.37 -12.47 -11.42
N LYS A 203 14.52 -11.52 -11.00
CA LYS A 203 13.35 -11.75 -10.14
C LYS A 203 13.69 -12.48 -8.84
N THR A 204 14.81 -12.09 -8.21
CA THR A 204 15.30 -12.67 -6.96
C THR A 204 16.07 -11.65 -6.13
N TRP A 205 16.45 -12.03 -4.92
CA TRP A 205 17.33 -11.20 -4.09
C TRP A 205 18.71 -11.00 -4.73
N SER A 206 19.20 -9.77 -4.69
CA SER A 206 20.50 -9.43 -5.23
C SER A 206 21.59 -9.54 -4.15
N LYS A 207 22.43 -10.58 -4.25
CA LYS A 207 23.60 -10.69 -3.37
C LYS A 207 24.49 -9.43 -3.43
N GLN A 208 24.64 -8.85 -4.63
CA GLN A 208 25.45 -7.63 -4.80
C GLN A 208 24.88 -6.42 -4.07
N MET A 209 23.55 -6.28 -4.02
CA MET A 209 22.92 -5.20 -3.26
C MET A 209 23.00 -5.49 -1.76
N CYS A 210 22.77 -6.73 -1.35
CA CYS A 210 22.93 -7.14 0.06
C CYS A 210 24.34 -6.87 0.57
N ASP A 211 25.37 -7.29 -0.16
CA ASP A 211 26.77 -7.05 0.19
C ASP A 211 27.09 -5.53 0.25
N MET A 212 26.58 -4.76 -0.72
CA MET A 212 26.83 -3.30 -0.79
C MET A 212 26.17 -2.53 0.36
N LEU A 213 24.97 -2.95 0.77
CA LEU A 213 24.15 -2.25 1.77
C LEU A 213 24.22 -2.91 3.16
N GLY A 214 24.94 -4.03 3.31
CA GLY A 214 25.14 -4.72 4.57
C GLY A 214 23.87 -5.42 5.08
N VAL A 215 23.15 -6.12 4.20
CA VAL A 215 21.99 -6.94 4.52
C VAL A 215 22.38 -8.41 4.62
N ASP A 216 21.97 -9.07 5.71
CA ASP A 216 22.13 -10.52 5.83
C ASP A 216 21.08 -11.23 4.95
N MET A 217 21.53 -11.99 3.96
CA MET A 217 20.64 -12.74 3.07
C MET A 217 19.80 -13.80 3.81
N ASN A 218 20.25 -14.28 4.96
CA ASN A 218 19.47 -15.21 5.79
C ASN A 218 18.21 -14.56 6.37
N HIS A 219 18.18 -13.24 6.50
CA HIS A 219 17.00 -12.52 6.95
C HIS A 219 15.94 -12.34 5.84
N LEU A 220 16.27 -12.67 4.58
CA LEU A 220 15.35 -12.50 3.48
C LEU A 220 14.39 -13.70 3.35
N ALA A 221 13.13 -13.41 3.05
CA ALA A 221 12.10 -14.41 2.88
C ALA A 221 12.14 -15.04 1.47
N LYS A 222 11.48 -16.17 1.27
CA LYS A 222 11.32 -16.80 -0.04
C LYS A 222 10.44 -15.92 -0.93
N ILE A 223 10.89 -15.63 -2.15
CA ILE A 223 10.08 -14.86 -3.11
C ILE A 223 9.03 -15.76 -3.75
N VAL A 224 7.81 -15.23 -3.87
CA VAL A 224 6.63 -15.90 -4.44
C VAL A 224 5.85 -14.93 -5.33
N LYS A 225 4.96 -15.47 -6.18
CA LYS A 225 4.04 -14.65 -6.97
C LYS A 225 2.83 -14.23 -6.13
N SER A 226 2.21 -13.13 -6.51
CA SER A 226 0.96 -12.64 -5.88
C SER A 226 -0.18 -13.67 -5.91
N THR A 227 -0.21 -14.51 -6.95
CA THR A 227 -1.22 -15.55 -7.16
C THR A 227 -0.87 -16.92 -6.57
N ASP A 228 0.33 -17.10 -6.01
CA ASP A 228 0.73 -18.38 -5.45
C ASP A 228 -0.05 -18.66 -4.15
N LYS A 229 -0.50 -19.91 -3.99
CA LYS A 229 -0.89 -20.43 -2.69
C LYS A 229 0.38 -20.58 -1.87
N VAL A 230 0.50 -19.78 -0.82
CA VAL A 230 1.71 -19.68 0.00
C VAL A 230 1.65 -20.52 1.28
N GLY A 231 0.48 -21.02 1.62
CA GLY A 231 0.26 -21.88 2.77
C GLY A 231 -1.22 -22.12 3.02
N GLU A 232 -1.51 -22.66 4.19
CA GLU A 232 -2.85 -22.90 4.69
C GLU A 232 -2.99 -22.33 6.08
N LEU A 233 -4.20 -21.94 6.44
CA LEU A 233 -4.51 -21.40 7.75
C LEU A 233 -4.26 -22.47 8.83
N THR A 234 -3.37 -22.19 9.76
CA THR A 234 -3.09 -23.09 10.89
C THR A 234 -4.29 -23.18 11.84
N GLU A 235 -4.37 -24.25 12.64
CA GLU A 235 -5.40 -24.44 13.67
C GLU A 235 -5.52 -23.23 14.59
N LYS A 236 -4.37 -22.71 15.07
CA LYS A 236 -4.32 -21.53 15.94
C LYS A 236 -4.92 -20.30 15.28
N ALA A 237 -4.48 -19.97 14.05
CA ALA A 237 -4.96 -18.82 13.33
C ALA A 237 -6.44 -18.98 12.94
N ALA A 238 -6.85 -20.16 12.54
CA ALA A 238 -8.24 -20.49 12.24
C ALA A 238 -9.17 -20.24 13.43
N LYS A 239 -8.76 -20.68 14.61
CA LYS A 239 -9.48 -20.46 15.87
C LYS A 239 -9.58 -18.97 16.22
N GLU A 240 -8.49 -18.22 16.09
CA GLU A 240 -8.44 -16.80 16.40
C GLU A 240 -9.33 -15.97 15.42
N LEU A 241 -9.31 -16.31 14.13
CA LEU A 241 -10.07 -15.62 13.08
C LEU A 241 -11.52 -16.13 12.92
N GLY A 242 -11.90 -17.23 13.56
CA GLY A 242 -13.22 -17.83 13.40
C GLY A 242 -13.44 -18.51 12.03
N LEU A 243 -12.37 -18.94 11.37
CA LEU A 243 -12.37 -19.58 10.06
C LEU A 243 -12.10 -21.09 10.15
N GLU A 244 -12.06 -21.78 9.01
CA GLU A 244 -11.74 -23.19 8.93
C GLU A 244 -10.23 -23.38 8.79
N GLU A 245 -9.64 -24.30 9.57
CA GLU A 245 -8.26 -24.76 9.40
C GLU A 245 -8.06 -25.32 7.97
N GLY A 246 -6.87 -25.13 7.42
CA GLY A 246 -6.57 -25.56 6.05
C GLY A 246 -7.10 -24.65 4.95
N THR A 247 -7.77 -23.53 5.29
CA THR A 247 -8.16 -22.53 4.28
C THR A 247 -6.92 -22.00 3.58
N ALA A 248 -6.91 -22.02 2.23
CA ALA A 248 -5.77 -21.60 1.43
C ALA A 248 -5.47 -20.11 1.60
N VAL A 249 -4.19 -19.77 1.75
CA VAL A 249 -3.69 -18.39 1.85
C VAL A 249 -2.83 -18.09 0.64
N PHE A 250 -3.07 -16.95 -0.02
CA PHE A 250 -2.41 -16.50 -1.24
C PHE A 250 -1.53 -15.27 -0.97
N GLY A 251 -0.51 -15.06 -1.83
CA GLY A 251 0.47 -14.01 -1.66
C GLY A 251 -0.11 -12.59 -1.65
N GLY A 252 -1.13 -12.33 -2.47
CA GLY A 252 -1.68 -10.98 -2.60
C GLY A 252 -0.70 -9.97 -3.19
N GLY A 253 -0.87 -8.71 -2.90
CA GLY A 253 0.03 -7.66 -3.39
C GLY A 253 -0.06 -6.38 -2.56
N GLY A 254 0.84 -5.47 -2.84
CA GLY A 254 0.79 -4.11 -2.30
C GLY A 254 -0.31 -3.27 -2.96
N ASP A 255 -0.72 -2.21 -2.29
CA ASP A 255 -1.77 -1.30 -2.76
C ASP A 255 -1.43 -0.68 -4.12
N ALA A 256 -0.19 -0.17 -4.29
CA ALA A 256 0.26 0.38 -5.57
C ALA A 256 0.23 -0.65 -6.72
N SER A 257 0.35 -1.95 -6.41
CA SER A 257 0.28 -3.02 -7.40
C SER A 257 -1.14 -3.49 -7.69
N LEU A 258 -2.04 -3.46 -6.70
CA LEU A 258 -3.36 -4.09 -6.78
C LEU A 258 -4.50 -3.11 -7.07
N ILE A 259 -4.35 -1.81 -6.79
CA ILE A 259 -5.39 -0.81 -7.09
C ILE A 259 -5.73 -0.82 -8.57
N GLY A 260 -4.72 -0.89 -9.46
CA GLY A 260 -4.94 -1.04 -10.90
C GLY A 260 -5.71 -2.29 -11.26
N VAL A 261 -5.39 -3.42 -10.64
CA VAL A 261 -6.12 -4.70 -10.84
C VAL A 261 -7.58 -4.54 -10.42
N GLY A 262 -7.83 -3.91 -9.27
CA GLY A 262 -9.18 -3.64 -8.78
C GLY A 262 -9.97 -2.68 -9.69
N ALA A 263 -9.29 -1.78 -10.40
CA ALA A 263 -9.87 -0.88 -11.39
C ALA A 263 -10.03 -1.54 -12.79
N GLY A 264 -9.60 -2.81 -12.96
CA GLY A 264 -9.66 -3.51 -14.24
C GLY A 264 -8.46 -3.26 -15.17
N ALA A 265 -7.45 -2.48 -14.74
CA ALA A 265 -6.23 -2.25 -15.51
C ALA A 265 -5.26 -3.44 -15.33
N VAL A 266 -5.42 -4.47 -16.16
CA VAL A 266 -4.69 -5.75 -16.06
C VAL A 266 -3.95 -6.16 -17.32
N GLU A 267 -4.28 -5.55 -18.46
CA GLU A 267 -3.67 -5.87 -19.75
C GLU A 267 -2.67 -4.78 -20.16
N LEU A 268 -1.77 -5.11 -21.08
CA LEU A 268 -0.75 -4.19 -21.58
C LEU A 268 -1.38 -2.92 -22.17
N GLY A 269 -0.98 -1.76 -21.66
CA GLY A 269 -1.50 -0.46 -22.07
C GLY A 269 -2.71 0.03 -21.25
N ASP A 270 -3.31 -0.83 -20.42
CA ASP A 270 -4.37 -0.38 -19.54
C ASP A 270 -3.84 0.66 -18.55
N THR A 271 -4.62 1.72 -18.39
CA THR A 271 -4.25 2.85 -17.53
C THR A 271 -5.32 3.09 -16.49
N HIS A 272 -4.90 3.34 -15.26
CA HIS A 272 -5.80 3.77 -14.18
C HIS A 272 -5.32 5.06 -13.54
N ILE A 273 -6.26 5.78 -12.95
CA ILE A 273 -6.03 6.95 -12.13
C ILE A 273 -6.47 6.59 -10.71
N TYR A 274 -5.60 6.84 -9.76
CA TYR A 274 -5.94 6.77 -8.34
C TYR A 274 -6.00 8.17 -7.75
N GLN A 275 -7.02 8.42 -6.95
CA GLN A 275 -7.22 9.67 -6.25
C GLN A 275 -7.59 9.39 -4.79
N GLY A 276 -6.57 9.29 -3.96
CA GLY A 276 -6.68 9.25 -2.51
C GLY A 276 -6.18 10.57 -1.90
N THR A 277 -5.56 10.55 -0.75
CA THR A 277 -4.83 11.71 -0.16
C THR A 277 -3.76 12.20 -1.14
N SER A 278 -2.88 11.31 -1.58
CA SER A 278 -2.05 11.44 -2.78
C SER A 278 -2.78 10.90 -4.01
N GLY A 279 -2.14 10.94 -5.17
CA GLY A 279 -2.70 10.38 -6.39
C GLY A 279 -1.63 9.88 -7.34
N TRP A 280 -2.04 9.11 -8.35
CA TRP A 280 -1.15 8.71 -9.42
C TRP A 280 -1.92 8.36 -10.68
N VAL A 281 -1.19 8.39 -11.79
CA VAL A 281 -1.58 7.77 -13.04
C VAL A 281 -0.63 6.61 -13.27
N SER A 282 -1.15 5.44 -13.57
CA SER A 282 -0.32 4.26 -13.81
C SER A 282 -0.81 3.49 -15.02
N THR A 283 0.14 3.07 -15.86
CA THR A 283 -0.11 2.27 -17.07
C THR A 283 0.62 0.94 -16.96
N VAL A 284 -0.08 -0.13 -17.31
CA VAL A 284 0.50 -1.49 -17.34
C VAL A 284 1.46 -1.61 -18.52
N VAL A 285 2.71 -2.01 -18.24
CA VAL A 285 3.78 -2.19 -19.21
C VAL A 285 4.46 -3.55 -19.04
N ASP A 286 5.12 -4.06 -20.08
CA ASP A 286 5.81 -5.37 -20.09
C ASP A 286 7.32 -5.25 -19.77
N LYS A 287 7.80 -4.05 -19.53
CA LYS A 287 9.23 -3.79 -19.27
C LYS A 287 9.42 -2.88 -18.07
N SER A 288 10.50 -3.12 -17.33
CA SER A 288 10.99 -2.17 -16.34
C SER A 288 11.58 -0.95 -17.06
N ILE A 289 10.88 0.17 -16.98
CA ILE A 289 11.26 1.44 -17.60
C ILE A 289 11.60 2.41 -16.47
N VAL A 290 12.72 3.13 -16.62
CA VAL A 290 13.10 4.24 -15.74
C VAL A 290 13.34 5.45 -16.62
N ASP A 291 12.48 6.45 -16.49
CA ASP A 291 12.64 7.74 -17.13
C ASP A 291 13.09 8.77 -16.08
N THR A 292 14.39 9.00 -16.06
CA THR A 292 15.01 9.93 -15.11
C THR A 292 14.72 11.40 -15.43
N ALA A 293 14.33 11.71 -16.67
CA ALA A 293 14.00 13.07 -17.06
C ALA A 293 12.63 13.50 -16.55
N SER A 294 11.67 12.57 -16.55
CA SER A 294 10.29 12.81 -16.09
C SER A 294 10.05 12.27 -14.68
N MET A 295 11.07 11.72 -14.01
CA MET A 295 10.97 11.09 -12.68
C MET A 295 9.88 10.02 -12.58
N ILE A 296 9.66 9.28 -13.68
CA ILE A 296 8.68 8.21 -13.78
C ILE A 296 9.40 6.87 -13.87
N ALA A 297 9.00 5.92 -13.07
CA ALA A 297 9.58 4.57 -13.11
C ALA A 297 8.50 3.50 -13.13
N ALA A 298 8.83 2.36 -13.71
CA ALA A 298 7.99 1.18 -13.65
C ALA A 298 8.29 0.38 -12.38
N ILE A 299 7.27 0.21 -11.54
CA ILE A 299 7.29 -0.66 -10.36
C ILE A 299 6.81 -2.06 -10.75
N VAL A 300 7.21 -3.06 -9.98
CA VAL A 300 6.76 -4.45 -10.21
C VAL A 300 5.25 -4.54 -9.95
N GLY A 301 4.51 -5.03 -10.94
CA GLY A 301 3.06 -5.24 -10.83
C GLY A 301 2.71 -6.56 -10.14
N ALA A 302 1.46 -6.70 -9.71
CA ALA A 302 0.95 -7.93 -9.12
C ALA A 302 0.79 -9.08 -10.15
N LYS A 303 0.55 -8.76 -11.42
CA LYS A 303 0.50 -9.73 -12.52
C LYS A 303 1.93 -10.09 -12.94
N ASP A 304 2.29 -11.36 -12.90
CA ASP A 304 3.66 -11.81 -13.22
C ASP A 304 4.05 -11.42 -14.65
N GLY A 305 5.23 -10.80 -14.79
CA GLY A 305 5.77 -10.31 -16.04
C GLY A 305 5.33 -8.90 -16.43
N TYR A 306 4.43 -8.28 -15.68
CA TYR A 306 3.99 -6.91 -15.90
C TYR A 306 4.52 -5.94 -14.84
N TYR A 307 4.59 -4.68 -15.23
CA TYR A 307 5.01 -3.57 -14.40
C TYR A 307 3.97 -2.47 -14.51
N ASN A 308 3.91 -1.62 -13.50
CA ASN A 308 3.10 -0.41 -13.50
C ASN A 308 4.02 0.78 -13.73
N TYR A 309 3.92 1.44 -14.87
CA TYR A 309 4.61 2.68 -15.17
C TYR A 309 3.90 3.82 -14.46
N PHE A 310 4.52 4.42 -13.46
CA PHE A 310 3.87 5.05 -12.34
C PHE A 310 4.28 6.51 -12.22
N ALA A 311 3.33 7.42 -12.42
CA ALA A 311 3.49 8.86 -12.26
C ALA A 311 2.73 9.32 -11.02
N GLU A 312 3.46 9.69 -9.96
CA GLU A 312 2.91 10.02 -8.66
C GLU A 312 2.70 11.52 -8.48
N LEU A 313 1.59 11.87 -7.83
CA LEU A 313 1.26 13.20 -7.33
C LEU A 313 1.34 13.19 -5.79
N GLU A 314 2.02 14.15 -5.20
CA GLU A 314 2.14 14.26 -3.74
C GLU A 314 0.77 14.49 -3.07
N THR A 315 -0.08 15.30 -3.70
CA THR A 315 -1.44 15.62 -3.25
C THR A 315 -2.46 15.45 -4.36
N ALA A 316 -3.61 14.87 -4.05
CA ALA A 316 -4.73 14.70 -4.98
C ALA A 316 -6.07 14.99 -4.27
N GLY A 317 -6.68 14.03 -3.61
CA GLY A 317 -7.90 14.23 -2.82
C GLY A 317 -7.73 15.25 -1.70
N LYS A 318 -6.50 15.37 -1.16
CA LYS A 318 -6.17 16.44 -0.20
C LYS A 318 -6.34 17.83 -0.77
N CYS A 319 -6.17 18.03 -2.08
CA CYS A 319 -6.46 19.29 -2.75
C CYS A 319 -7.95 19.58 -2.76
N VAL A 320 -8.82 18.57 -2.89
CA VAL A 320 -10.27 18.75 -2.80
C VAL A 320 -10.68 19.19 -1.40
N GLU A 321 -10.08 18.59 -0.36
CA GLU A 321 -10.29 19.05 1.02
C GLU A 321 -9.79 20.49 1.20
N TRP A 322 -8.62 20.81 0.64
CA TRP A 322 -8.08 22.18 0.72
C TRP A 322 -9.00 23.20 0.03
N VAL A 323 -9.53 22.89 -1.14
CA VAL A 323 -10.53 23.74 -1.83
C VAL A 323 -11.76 23.91 -0.96
N LYS A 324 -12.26 22.83 -0.36
CA LYS A 324 -13.37 22.88 0.59
C LYS A 324 -13.05 23.82 1.76
N ASP A 325 -11.88 23.68 2.36
CA ASP A 325 -11.53 24.35 3.62
C ASP A 325 -11.08 25.82 3.42
N HIS A 326 -10.64 26.22 2.22
CA HIS A 326 -10.05 27.54 1.98
C HIS A 326 -10.76 28.39 0.93
N LEU A 327 -11.43 27.77 -0.04
CA LEU A 327 -12.07 28.51 -1.14
C LEU A 327 -13.61 28.42 -1.10
N ALA A 328 -14.16 27.48 -0.37
CA ALA A 328 -15.58 27.20 -0.40
C ALA A 328 -16.28 27.38 0.96
N LEU A 329 -15.53 27.49 2.07
CA LEU A 329 -16.10 27.55 3.42
C LEU A 329 -16.98 28.80 3.64
N ASP A 330 -16.54 29.97 3.23
CA ASP A 330 -17.25 31.21 3.47
C ASP A 330 -18.60 31.28 2.72
N GLU A 331 -18.65 30.71 1.52
CA GLU A 331 -19.87 30.66 0.73
C GLU A 331 -20.74 29.46 1.08
N ILE A 332 -20.15 28.33 1.40
CA ILE A 332 -20.85 27.04 1.58
C ILE A 332 -21.32 26.86 3.02
N ASP A 333 -20.56 27.29 4.05
CA ASP A 333 -21.04 27.31 5.43
C ASP A 333 -22.24 28.27 5.59
N VAL A 334 -22.18 29.42 4.94
CA VAL A 334 -23.34 30.33 4.85
C VAL A 334 -24.52 29.65 4.14
N TYR A 335 -24.26 28.80 3.15
CA TYR A 335 -25.26 28.03 2.45
C TYR A 335 -25.81 26.86 3.25
N LEU A 336 -24.96 26.12 3.95
CA LEU A 336 -25.35 24.99 4.78
C LEU A 336 -26.04 25.42 6.08
N ASP A 337 -25.58 26.51 6.72
CA ASP A 337 -26.26 27.12 7.87
C ASP A 337 -27.62 27.69 7.49
N LYS A 338 -27.77 28.18 6.27
CA LYS A 338 -29.04 28.59 5.68
C LYS A 338 -29.82 27.45 5.01
N SER A 339 -29.44 26.20 5.24
CA SER A 339 -30.09 25.02 4.62
C SER A 339 -31.58 24.92 4.89
N HIS A 340 -32.10 25.62 5.92
CA HIS A 340 -33.52 25.84 6.09
C HIS A 340 -34.13 26.73 5.00
N ASP A 341 -33.38 27.64 4.39
CA ASP A 341 -33.85 28.53 3.32
C ASP A 341 -33.57 28.02 1.90
N LEU A 342 -32.59 27.13 1.71
CA LEU A 342 -32.29 26.48 0.43
C LEU A 342 -33.42 25.54 -0.05
N ARG A 343 -34.35 25.21 0.83
CA ARG A 343 -35.56 24.44 0.51
C ARG A 343 -36.55 25.19 -0.38
N ARG A 344 -36.28 26.43 -0.75
CA ARG A 344 -37.18 27.29 -1.54
C ARG A 344 -36.69 27.64 -2.96
N GLY A 345 -35.88 26.75 -3.56
CA GLY A 345 -35.53 26.86 -4.98
C GLY A 345 -36.75 26.64 -5.87
N LYS A 346 -36.96 27.49 -6.88
CA LYS A 346 -38.02 27.35 -7.87
C LYS A 346 -37.83 26.05 -8.68
N GLY A 347 -38.59 25.01 -8.35
CA GLY A 347 -38.62 23.74 -9.06
C GLY A 347 -38.90 22.56 -8.15
N ASP A 348 -39.75 21.66 -8.57
CA ASP A 348 -40.42 20.62 -7.80
C ASP A 348 -39.55 19.48 -7.20
N ILE A 349 -38.26 19.61 -7.03
CA ILE A 349 -37.41 18.59 -6.38
C ILE A 349 -36.45 19.28 -5.42
N GLU A 350 -36.75 19.14 -4.14
CA GLU A 350 -35.88 19.55 -3.04
C GLU A 350 -34.64 18.62 -3.02
N LYS A 351 -33.48 19.10 -3.50
CA LYS A 351 -32.21 18.39 -3.34
C LYS A 351 -31.65 18.71 -1.98
N VAL A 352 -31.64 17.72 -1.08
CA VAL A 352 -30.98 17.81 0.22
C VAL A 352 -29.59 17.22 0.10
N TYR A 353 -28.54 18.04 0.32
CA TYR A 353 -27.17 17.57 0.40
C TYR A 353 -26.84 17.19 1.84
N THR A 354 -26.30 16.00 2.06
CA THR A 354 -25.98 15.51 3.40
C THR A 354 -24.60 15.96 3.88
N ASN A 355 -23.75 16.39 2.96
CA ASN A 355 -22.42 16.90 3.24
C ASN A 355 -21.94 17.80 2.10
N LEU A 356 -20.87 18.52 2.37
CA LEU A 356 -20.26 19.48 1.47
C LEU A 356 -19.74 18.87 0.17
N PHE A 357 -19.23 17.65 0.21
CA PHE A 357 -18.72 16.98 -0.99
C PHE A 357 -19.84 16.61 -1.96
N GLU A 358 -21.03 16.27 -1.47
CA GLU A 358 -22.22 16.06 -2.33
C GLU A 358 -22.63 17.35 -3.04
N TYR A 359 -22.59 18.47 -2.33
CA TYR A 359 -22.84 19.78 -2.92
C TYR A 359 -21.80 20.12 -3.99
N MET A 360 -20.50 19.98 -3.70
CA MET A 360 -19.41 20.19 -4.65
C MET A 360 -19.58 19.29 -5.89
N ALA A 361 -19.94 18.03 -5.71
CA ALA A 361 -20.18 17.09 -6.81
C ALA A 361 -21.35 17.56 -7.70
N ALA A 362 -22.42 18.09 -7.10
CA ALA A 362 -23.55 18.62 -7.85
C ALA A 362 -23.17 19.86 -8.67
N VAL A 363 -22.40 20.80 -8.08
CA VAL A 363 -21.87 21.99 -8.79
C VAL A 363 -20.97 21.57 -9.94
N ILE A 364 -20.04 20.64 -9.70
CA ILE A 364 -19.11 20.12 -10.72
C ILE A 364 -19.86 19.47 -11.88
N SER A 365 -20.99 18.79 -11.61
CA SER A 365 -21.77 18.13 -12.66
C SER A 365 -22.39 19.09 -13.69
N GLU A 366 -22.51 20.37 -13.34
CA GLU A 366 -23.03 21.44 -14.22
C GLU A 366 -21.92 22.13 -15.01
N VAL A 367 -20.65 21.87 -14.69
CA VAL A 367 -19.51 22.48 -15.38
C VAL A 367 -19.21 21.71 -16.66
N PRO A 368 -19.08 22.38 -17.82
CA PRO A 368 -18.79 21.70 -19.08
C PRO A 368 -17.40 21.06 -19.07
N ALA A 369 -17.24 19.99 -19.82
CA ALA A 369 -15.94 19.34 -20.01
C ALA A 369 -14.87 20.36 -20.41
N GLY A 370 -13.70 20.29 -19.78
CA GLY A 370 -12.62 21.27 -19.95
C GLY A 370 -12.74 22.50 -19.06
N SER A 371 -13.72 22.55 -18.13
CA SER A 371 -13.87 23.58 -17.08
C SER A 371 -13.70 25.02 -17.58
N ASN A 372 -14.21 25.33 -18.79
CA ASN A 372 -14.05 26.62 -19.46
C ASN A 372 -12.58 27.08 -19.62
N GLY A 373 -11.64 26.13 -19.70
CA GLY A 373 -10.19 26.39 -19.83
C GLY A 373 -9.47 26.67 -18.52
N VAL A 374 -10.15 26.55 -17.38
CA VAL A 374 -9.48 26.64 -16.07
C VAL A 374 -8.76 25.34 -15.77
N ILE A 375 -7.48 25.43 -15.43
CA ILE A 375 -6.62 24.31 -15.03
C ILE A 375 -6.20 24.52 -13.58
N PHE A 376 -6.46 23.52 -12.75
CA PHE A 376 -5.96 23.46 -11.37
C PHE A 376 -4.77 22.50 -11.31
N THR A 377 -3.62 22.97 -10.81
CA THR A 377 -2.45 22.12 -10.57
C THR A 377 -2.49 21.64 -9.11
N PRO A 378 -2.48 20.33 -8.85
CA PRO A 378 -2.59 19.77 -7.49
C PRO A 378 -1.25 19.79 -6.75
N TRP A 379 -0.51 20.88 -6.83
CA TRP A 379 0.88 21.00 -6.32
C TRP A 379 0.96 21.85 -5.04
N LEU A 380 -0.07 21.81 -4.20
CA LEU A 380 -0.14 22.60 -2.96
C LEU A 380 0.95 22.25 -1.94
N HIS A 381 1.55 21.07 -2.04
CA HIS A 381 2.70 20.62 -1.26
C HIS A 381 3.87 20.17 -2.12
N GLY A 382 4.05 20.83 -3.28
CA GLY A 382 5.05 20.43 -4.25
C GLY A 382 4.58 19.31 -5.18
N ASN A 383 5.49 18.83 -6.00
CA ASN A 383 5.23 17.85 -7.03
C ASN A 383 6.38 16.84 -7.11
N ARG A 384 6.10 15.58 -7.50
CA ARG A 384 7.12 14.56 -7.72
C ARG A 384 7.38 14.29 -9.20
N CYS A 385 6.38 14.52 -10.03
CA CYS A 385 6.41 14.17 -11.44
C CYS A 385 5.64 15.23 -12.24
N PRO A 386 6.12 15.68 -13.42
CA PRO A 386 7.35 15.23 -14.14
C PRO A 386 8.64 15.91 -13.68
N PHE A 387 8.62 16.75 -12.68
CA PHE A 387 9.78 17.39 -12.04
C PHE A 387 9.46 17.62 -10.57
N GLU A 388 10.46 17.46 -9.73
CA GLU A 388 10.35 17.70 -8.29
C GLU A 388 10.45 19.19 -8.01
N ASP A 389 9.48 19.71 -7.24
CA ASP A 389 9.40 21.10 -6.77
C ASP A 389 9.04 21.14 -5.27
#